data_975a58f7d7f858d4206a223f83c8326f
#
_entry.id   975a58f7d7f858d4206a223f83c8326f
#
_cell.length_a   1.000
_cell.length_b   1.000
_cell.length_c   1.000
_cell.angle_alpha   90.00
_cell.angle_beta   90.00
_cell.angle_gamma   90.00
#
_symmetry.space_group_name_H-M   'P 1'
#
loop_
_entity.id
_entity.type
_entity.pdbx_description
1 polymer ?
#
loop_
_entity_poly.entity_id
_entity_poly.type
_entity_poly.pdbx_seq_one_letter_code
_entity_poly.pdbx_strand_id
1 'polypeptide(L)'
;WKDHIKNENNIFVNISSIAFLMTGKILKQGDLSEADIFISTLKKISKPVLRTIIKQSINLLAKQFIFEKDISRASKLSSKLKESIYAYSFDMLGEGARTYNDATKYFNNYKNAILTIGESTSKKQHSISIKLSALHPRYERSKLDLLRKELLPKLFELINLAKNMKVDICFDAEEADRLNLSLFLVDDILKSDV
;
A
#
# COMPACT_ATOMS: atom_id res chain seq x y z
N TRP A 1 -1.36 -12.21 -23.47
CA TRP A 1 -2.17 -12.85 -22.42
C TRP A 1 -2.87 -14.12 -22.96
N LYS A 2 -3.44 -14.11 -24.17
CA LYS A 2 -4.04 -15.30 -24.79
C LYS A 2 -3.03 -16.45 -24.94
N ASP A 3 -1.78 -16.15 -25.19
CA ASP A 3 -0.71 -17.13 -25.37
C ASP A 3 -0.23 -17.75 -24.04
N HIS A 4 -0.31 -16.99 -22.95
CA HIS A 4 -0.01 -17.49 -21.60
C HIS A 4 -1.03 -18.50 -21.09
N ILE A 5 -2.32 -18.33 -21.42
CA ILE A 5 -3.38 -19.26 -21.00
C ILE A 5 -3.19 -20.66 -21.56
N LYS A 6 -2.58 -20.78 -22.77
CA LYS A 6 -2.39 -22.07 -23.44
C LYS A 6 -1.19 -22.87 -22.95
N ASN A 7 -0.22 -22.26 -22.27
CA ASN A 7 1.05 -22.90 -21.91
C ASN A 7 1.25 -23.19 -20.42
N GLU A 8 0.35 -22.75 -19.56
CA GLU A 8 0.51 -22.94 -18.11
C GLU A 8 -0.45 -24.02 -17.59
N ASN A 9 0.11 -25.09 -17.03
CA ASN A 9 -0.64 -26.14 -16.34
C ASN A 9 -1.22 -25.70 -14.98
N ASN A 10 -1.02 -24.43 -14.60
CA ASN A 10 -1.48 -23.92 -13.32
C ASN A 10 -2.87 -23.30 -13.46
N ILE A 11 -3.86 -23.99 -12.94
CA ILE A 11 -5.27 -23.62 -12.99
C ILE A 11 -5.55 -22.20 -12.44
N PHE A 12 -4.74 -21.73 -11.46
CA PHE A 12 -4.88 -20.42 -10.85
C PHE A 12 -4.38 -19.29 -11.75
N VAL A 13 -3.30 -19.53 -12.50
CA VAL A 13 -2.77 -18.58 -13.49
C VAL A 13 -3.80 -18.42 -14.61
N ASN A 14 -4.39 -19.52 -15.06
CA ASN A 14 -5.44 -19.50 -16.07
C ASN A 14 -6.69 -18.74 -15.60
N ILE A 15 -7.15 -18.95 -14.36
CA ILE A 15 -8.31 -18.25 -13.80
C ILE A 15 -8.02 -16.75 -13.63
N SER A 16 -6.83 -16.39 -13.15
CA SER A 16 -6.42 -14.98 -13.00
C SER A 16 -6.33 -14.28 -14.36
N SER A 17 -5.74 -14.95 -15.35
CA SER A 17 -5.66 -14.45 -16.73
C SER A 17 -7.04 -14.27 -17.36
N ILE A 18 -7.97 -15.18 -17.10
CA ILE A 18 -9.36 -15.09 -17.54
C ILE A 18 -10.07 -13.92 -16.84
N ALA A 19 -9.88 -13.72 -15.53
CA ALA A 19 -10.46 -12.59 -14.80
C ALA A 19 -9.95 -11.24 -15.34
N PHE A 20 -8.67 -11.15 -15.67
CA PHE A 20 -8.07 -9.97 -16.32
C PHE A 20 -8.62 -9.71 -17.72
N LEU A 21 -8.78 -10.76 -18.54
CA LEU A 21 -9.37 -10.66 -19.86
C LEU A 21 -10.83 -10.20 -19.80
N MET A 22 -11.59 -10.63 -18.78
CA MET A 22 -12.97 -10.18 -18.58
C MET A 22 -13.06 -8.71 -18.19
N THR A 23 -12.20 -8.24 -17.30
CA THR A 23 -12.15 -6.82 -16.92
C THR A 23 -11.81 -5.95 -18.14
N GLY A 24 -10.86 -6.39 -18.98
CA GLY A 24 -10.51 -5.71 -20.22
C GLY A 24 -11.60 -5.77 -21.30
N LYS A 25 -12.42 -6.83 -21.34
CA LYS A 25 -13.54 -6.97 -22.30
C LYS A 25 -14.80 -6.20 -21.88
N ILE A 26 -15.07 -6.07 -20.59
CA ILE A 26 -16.14 -5.19 -20.08
C ILE A 26 -15.87 -3.73 -20.47
N LEU A 27 -14.57 -3.35 -20.56
CA LEU A 27 -14.16 -2.01 -20.98
C LEU A 27 -14.06 -1.82 -22.50
N LYS A 28 -14.01 -2.93 -23.28
CA LYS A 28 -14.04 -2.89 -24.75
C LYS A 28 -15.25 -3.69 -25.24
N GLN A 29 -16.26 -2.99 -25.69
CA GLN A 29 -17.41 -3.55 -26.41
C GLN A 29 -16.93 -4.20 -27.73
N GLY A 30 -16.79 -5.52 -27.74
CA GLY A 30 -16.45 -6.28 -28.96
C GLY A 30 -16.19 -7.75 -28.67
N ASP A 31 -16.96 -8.65 -29.31
CA ASP A 31 -16.94 -10.11 -29.30
C ASP A 31 -17.51 -10.84 -28.06
N LEU A 32 -18.81 -11.09 -28.15
CA LEU A 32 -19.63 -11.72 -27.10
C LEU A 32 -19.48 -13.24 -26.97
N SER A 33 -18.95 -13.96 -27.99
CA SER A 33 -19.08 -15.44 -28.06
C SER A 33 -18.24 -16.21 -27.02
N GLU A 34 -17.01 -15.75 -26.70
CA GLU A 34 -16.17 -16.41 -25.68
C GLU A 34 -16.56 -16.00 -24.27
N ALA A 35 -17.05 -14.77 -24.08
CA ALA A 35 -17.56 -14.28 -22.81
C ALA A 35 -18.83 -15.04 -22.38
N ASP A 36 -19.69 -15.37 -23.32
CA ASP A 36 -20.94 -16.09 -23.05
C ASP A 36 -20.69 -17.54 -22.61
N ILE A 37 -19.75 -18.25 -23.21
CA ILE A 37 -19.33 -19.59 -22.78
C ILE A 37 -18.77 -19.54 -21.34
N PHE A 38 -17.98 -18.55 -21.02
CA PHE A 38 -17.41 -18.41 -19.68
C PHE A 38 -18.49 -18.03 -18.65
N ILE A 39 -19.36 -17.09 -18.96
CA ILE A 39 -20.49 -16.71 -18.08
C ILE A 39 -21.41 -17.91 -17.85
N SER A 40 -21.68 -18.72 -18.89
CA SER A 40 -22.49 -19.94 -18.74
C SER A 40 -21.81 -20.99 -17.85
N THR A 41 -20.47 -21.08 -17.90
CA THR A 41 -19.67 -21.96 -17.07
C THR A 41 -19.64 -21.45 -15.62
N LEU A 42 -19.48 -20.14 -15.39
CA LEU A 42 -19.55 -19.52 -14.06
C LEU A 42 -20.93 -19.68 -13.40
N LYS A 43 -22.01 -19.64 -14.19
CA LYS A 43 -23.37 -19.87 -13.68
C LYS A 43 -23.60 -21.30 -13.16
N LYS A 44 -22.82 -22.28 -13.62
CA LYS A 44 -22.84 -23.67 -13.13
C LYS A 44 -22.02 -23.87 -11.85
N ILE A 45 -21.13 -22.93 -11.49
CA ILE A 45 -20.31 -22.98 -10.28
C ILE A 45 -21.14 -22.45 -9.10
N SER A 46 -21.19 -23.16 -7.99
CA SER A 46 -21.90 -22.69 -6.81
C SER A 46 -21.29 -21.39 -6.27
N LYS A 47 -22.10 -20.47 -5.77
CA LYS A 47 -21.65 -19.15 -5.24
C LYS A 47 -20.50 -19.25 -4.23
N PRO A 48 -20.48 -20.20 -3.25
CA PRO A 48 -19.37 -20.32 -2.32
C PRO A 48 -18.05 -20.73 -2.99
N VAL A 49 -18.11 -21.63 -3.98
CA VAL A 49 -16.92 -22.04 -4.74
C VAL A 49 -16.37 -20.87 -5.56
N LEU A 50 -17.23 -20.15 -6.26
CA LEU A 50 -16.84 -18.95 -7.02
C LEU A 50 -16.18 -17.90 -6.12
N ARG A 51 -16.76 -17.64 -4.93
CA ARG A 51 -16.19 -16.71 -3.95
C ARG A 51 -14.78 -17.15 -3.50
N THR A 52 -14.58 -18.44 -3.26
CA THR A 52 -13.29 -19.00 -2.88
C THR A 52 -12.26 -18.83 -3.98
N ILE A 53 -12.62 -19.12 -5.22
CA ILE A 53 -11.74 -18.94 -6.39
C ILE A 53 -11.33 -17.47 -6.54
N ILE A 54 -12.28 -16.55 -6.51
CA ILE A 54 -12.01 -15.11 -6.61
C ILE A 54 -11.06 -14.65 -5.47
N LYS A 55 -11.35 -15.07 -4.24
CA LYS A 55 -10.51 -14.71 -3.08
C LYS A 55 -9.08 -15.24 -3.21
N GLN A 56 -8.91 -16.47 -3.70
CA GLN A 56 -7.57 -17.04 -3.93
C GLN A 56 -6.84 -16.33 -5.07
N SER A 57 -7.55 -15.99 -6.17
CA SER A 57 -6.97 -15.23 -7.28
C SER A 57 -6.52 -13.83 -6.84
N ILE A 58 -7.33 -13.13 -6.06
CA ILE A 58 -6.95 -11.82 -5.48
C ILE A 58 -5.73 -11.97 -4.60
N ASN A 59 -5.68 -12.98 -3.73
CA ASN A 59 -4.52 -13.23 -2.87
C ASN A 59 -3.24 -13.54 -3.67
N LEU A 60 -3.37 -14.27 -4.76
CA LEU A 60 -2.23 -14.60 -5.62
C LEU A 60 -1.68 -13.35 -6.32
N LEU A 61 -2.57 -12.52 -6.87
CA LEU A 61 -2.20 -11.25 -7.49
C LEU A 61 -1.60 -10.27 -6.46
N ALA A 62 -2.23 -10.17 -5.29
CA ALA A 62 -1.75 -9.30 -4.22
C ALA A 62 -0.31 -9.62 -3.78
N LYS A 63 0.09 -10.91 -3.76
CA LYS A 63 1.46 -11.32 -3.42
C LYS A 63 2.55 -10.80 -4.37
N GLN A 64 2.18 -10.34 -5.55
CA GLN A 64 3.13 -9.72 -6.47
C GLN A 64 3.43 -8.26 -6.12
N PHE A 65 2.54 -7.60 -5.36
CA PHE A 65 2.62 -6.18 -5.04
C PHE A 65 2.73 -5.92 -3.54
N ILE A 66 2.28 -6.87 -2.71
CA ILE A 66 2.26 -6.73 -1.26
C ILE A 66 3.29 -7.69 -0.67
N PHE A 67 4.31 -7.12 -0.03
CA PHE A 67 5.40 -7.88 0.57
C PHE A 67 4.88 -8.77 1.72
N GLU A 68 4.12 -8.20 2.65
CA GLU A 68 3.47 -8.93 3.75
C GLU A 68 2.18 -8.23 4.21
N LYS A 69 1.37 -8.95 4.98
CA LYS A 69 0.08 -8.45 5.47
C LYS A 69 0.19 -7.45 6.61
N ASP A 70 1.25 -7.56 7.39
CA ASP A 70 1.49 -6.70 8.55
C ASP A 70 2.99 -6.41 8.72
N ILE A 71 3.29 -5.31 9.40
CA ILE A 71 4.65 -4.82 9.56
C ILE A 71 5.53 -5.77 10.36
N SER A 72 4.98 -6.50 11.35
CA SER A 72 5.75 -7.43 12.17
C SER A 72 6.27 -8.61 11.32
N ARG A 73 5.44 -9.12 10.40
CA ARG A 73 5.84 -10.16 9.47
C ARG A 73 6.81 -9.63 8.43
N ALA A 74 6.55 -8.43 7.90
CA ALA A 74 7.44 -7.79 6.93
C ALA A 74 8.83 -7.56 7.53
N SER A 75 8.93 -7.03 8.73
CA SER A 75 10.19 -6.83 9.45
C SER A 75 10.93 -8.14 9.72
N LYS A 76 10.23 -9.18 10.16
CA LYS A 76 10.83 -10.53 10.35
C LYS A 76 11.30 -11.15 9.06
N LEU A 77 10.56 -10.96 7.97
CA LEU A 77 10.93 -11.50 6.67
C LEU A 77 12.14 -10.76 6.10
N SER A 78 12.18 -9.43 6.19
CA SER A 78 13.31 -8.62 5.74
C SER A 78 14.60 -8.97 6.47
N SER A 79 14.54 -9.28 7.77
CA SER A 79 15.69 -9.70 8.56
C SER A 79 16.16 -11.13 8.28
N LYS A 80 15.26 -12.01 7.79
CA LYS A 80 15.57 -13.40 7.42
C LYS A 80 16.05 -13.57 5.99
N LEU A 81 15.66 -12.67 5.09
CA LEU A 81 16.18 -12.65 3.74
C LEU A 81 17.69 -12.48 3.87
N LYS A 82 18.38 -13.57 3.65
CA LYS A 82 19.80 -13.75 3.89
C LYS A 82 20.56 -12.50 3.53
N GLU A 83 21.38 -12.15 4.47
CA GLU A 83 22.42 -11.18 4.27
C GLU A 83 21.85 -9.85 3.79
N SER A 84 20.86 -9.40 4.45
CA SER A 84 20.39 -8.01 4.41
C SER A 84 21.40 -7.02 3.78
N ILE A 85 21.81 -7.31 2.53
CA ILE A 85 22.51 -6.32 1.70
C ILE A 85 21.57 -5.17 1.35
N TYR A 86 20.26 -5.42 1.49
CA TYR A 86 19.21 -4.44 1.17
C TYR A 86 18.75 -3.70 2.42
N ALA A 87 18.66 -2.37 2.33
CA ALA A 87 17.80 -1.57 3.18
C ALA A 87 16.40 -1.55 2.55
N TYR A 88 15.38 -1.69 3.38
CA TYR A 88 13.98 -1.69 2.92
C TYR A 88 13.32 -0.38 3.31
N SER A 89 12.52 0.17 2.40
CA SER A 89 11.54 1.21 2.71
C SER A 89 10.17 0.56 2.85
N PHE A 90 9.62 0.60 4.06
CA PHE A 90 8.31 0.01 4.34
C PHE A 90 7.22 1.02 4.02
N ASP A 91 6.36 0.67 3.08
CA ASP A 91 5.18 1.44 2.74
C ASP A 91 3.94 0.79 3.36
N MET A 92 3.29 1.52 4.27
CA MET A 92 2.05 1.10 4.90
C MET A 92 0.88 1.44 3.99
N LEU A 93 0.13 0.41 3.56
CA LEU A 93 -1.06 0.64 2.76
C LEU A 93 -2.09 1.47 3.53
N GLY A 94 -2.56 2.54 2.92
CA GLY A 94 -3.57 3.45 3.45
C GLY A 94 -3.19 4.91 3.21
N GLU A 95 -4.09 5.63 2.58
CA GLU A 95 -3.93 7.04 2.20
C GLU A 95 -5.29 7.73 2.26
N GLY A 96 -5.31 9.07 2.21
CA GLY A 96 -6.53 9.85 2.12
C GLY A 96 -7.48 9.62 3.30
N ALA A 97 -7.07 9.97 4.52
CA ALA A 97 -7.97 9.93 5.67
C ALA A 97 -9.24 10.76 5.39
N ARG A 98 -10.40 10.16 5.57
CA ARG A 98 -11.70 10.84 5.35
C ARG A 98 -12.24 11.48 6.62
N THR A 99 -11.82 10.97 7.77
CA THR A 99 -12.24 11.44 9.10
C THR A 99 -11.02 11.60 10.01
N TYR A 100 -11.17 12.34 11.10
CA TYR A 100 -10.15 12.42 12.15
C TYR A 100 -9.87 11.06 12.79
N ASN A 101 -10.87 10.18 12.86
CA ASN A 101 -10.68 8.80 13.34
C ASN A 101 -9.78 8.00 12.41
N ASP A 102 -9.96 8.13 11.08
CA ASP A 102 -9.06 7.49 10.12
C ASP A 102 -7.64 8.02 10.28
N ALA A 103 -7.48 9.34 10.37
CA ALA A 103 -6.17 9.97 10.55
C ALA A 103 -5.49 9.51 11.85
N THR A 104 -6.23 9.38 12.95
CA THR A 104 -5.71 8.86 14.22
C THR A 104 -5.31 7.40 14.10
N LYS A 105 -6.10 6.58 13.41
CA LYS A 105 -5.79 5.18 13.15
C LYS A 105 -4.49 5.03 12.33
N TYR A 106 -4.35 5.79 11.23
CA TYR A 106 -3.14 5.77 10.42
C TYR A 106 -1.93 6.28 11.19
N PHE A 107 -2.07 7.34 11.96
CA PHE A 107 -1.01 7.85 12.83
C PHE A 107 -0.50 6.77 13.80
N ASN A 108 -1.39 6.07 14.49
CA ASN A 108 -1.02 4.97 15.38
C ASN A 108 -0.38 3.80 14.63
N ASN A 109 -0.84 3.50 13.41
CA ASN A 109 -0.22 2.48 12.59
C ASN A 109 1.23 2.85 12.23
N TYR A 110 1.49 4.11 11.86
CA TYR A 110 2.85 4.60 11.60
C TYR A 110 3.74 4.54 12.85
N LYS A 111 3.23 4.94 14.02
CA LYS A 111 3.97 4.79 15.30
C LYS A 111 4.35 3.33 15.56
N ASN A 112 3.41 2.42 15.46
CA ASN A 112 3.65 0.99 15.64
C ASN A 112 4.64 0.43 14.62
N ALA A 113 4.56 0.89 13.37
CA ALA A 113 5.48 0.48 12.32
C ALA A 113 6.92 0.94 12.62
N ILE A 114 7.11 2.21 13.00
CA ILE A 114 8.41 2.76 13.37
C ILE A 114 9.03 1.95 14.54
N LEU A 115 8.26 1.68 15.59
CA LEU A 115 8.71 0.86 16.72
C LEU A 115 9.13 -0.54 16.26
N THR A 116 8.27 -1.21 15.48
CA THR A 116 8.53 -2.57 15.00
C THR A 116 9.76 -2.65 14.08
N ILE A 117 9.96 -1.64 13.23
CA ILE A 117 11.12 -1.56 12.34
C ILE A 117 12.40 -1.33 13.17
N GLY A 118 12.35 -0.38 14.12
CA GLY A 118 13.50 -0.04 14.95
C GLY A 118 13.92 -1.14 15.92
N GLU A 119 12.99 -1.98 16.36
CA GLU A 119 13.28 -3.16 17.19
C GLU A 119 13.83 -4.34 16.37
N SER A 120 13.89 -4.23 15.04
CA SER A 120 14.39 -5.31 14.21
C SER A 120 15.89 -5.53 14.41
N THR A 121 16.32 -6.78 14.30
CA THR A 121 17.73 -7.19 14.39
C THR A 121 18.52 -6.93 13.11
N SER A 122 17.97 -6.19 12.15
CA SER A 122 18.65 -5.88 10.90
C SER A 122 19.92 -5.05 11.13
N LYS A 123 20.98 -5.37 10.41
CA LYS A 123 22.22 -4.58 10.40
C LYS A 123 22.11 -3.33 9.52
N LYS A 124 21.07 -3.25 8.71
CA LYS A 124 20.82 -2.11 7.81
C LYS A 124 19.73 -1.22 8.39
N GLN A 125 19.94 0.07 8.26
CA GLN A 125 18.95 1.07 8.60
C GLN A 125 17.82 1.02 7.55
N HIS A 126 16.63 0.80 8.03
CA HIS A 126 15.41 0.76 7.20
C HIS A 126 14.70 2.10 7.25
N SER A 127 13.83 2.34 6.31
CA SER A 127 12.96 3.51 6.27
C SER A 127 11.49 3.13 6.27
N ILE A 128 10.66 4.11 6.61
CA ILE A 128 9.21 4.04 6.46
C ILE A 128 8.76 5.15 5.52
N SER A 129 7.88 4.82 4.59
CA SER A 129 7.22 5.79 3.71
C SER A 129 5.93 6.27 4.36
N ILE A 130 5.76 7.59 4.49
CA ILE A 130 4.60 8.23 5.12
C ILE A 130 3.85 9.03 4.08
N LYS A 131 2.55 8.75 3.95
CA LYS A 131 1.61 9.51 3.13
C LYS A 131 0.97 10.60 3.99
N LEU A 132 1.21 11.86 3.63
CA LEU A 132 0.72 13.00 4.41
C LEU A 132 -0.81 13.06 4.44
N SER A 133 -1.46 12.65 3.35
CA SER A 133 -2.92 12.59 3.28
C SER A 133 -3.56 11.57 4.23
N ALA A 134 -2.81 10.58 4.68
CA ALA A 134 -3.27 9.62 5.68
C ALA A 134 -3.39 10.23 7.08
N LEU A 135 -2.70 11.34 7.36
CA LEU A 135 -2.57 11.90 8.71
C LEU A 135 -3.54 13.04 9.00
N HIS A 136 -4.27 13.53 7.97
CA HIS A 136 -5.24 14.62 8.15
C HIS A 136 -6.38 14.54 7.13
N PRO A 137 -7.68 14.61 7.57
CA PRO A 137 -8.82 14.47 6.67
C PRO A 137 -9.05 15.68 5.75
N ARG A 138 -8.43 16.81 6.04
CA ARG A 138 -8.49 18.04 5.22
C ARG A 138 -7.13 18.36 4.64
N TYR A 139 -6.49 17.36 4.01
CA TYR A 139 -5.20 17.51 3.33
C TYR A 139 -5.41 18.23 1.98
N GLU A 140 -5.60 19.53 2.06
CA GLU A 140 -5.95 20.42 0.96
C GLU A 140 -5.12 21.70 1.02
N ARG A 141 -4.70 22.23 -0.14
CA ARG A 141 -3.92 23.46 -0.22
C ARG A 141 -4.59 24.66 0.48
N SER A 142 -5.91 24.79 0.36
CA SER A 142 -6.73 25.82 1.01
C SER A 142 -6.72 25.76 2.54
N LYS A 143 -6.20 24.69 3.12
CA LYS A 143 -6.15 24.42 4.56
C LYS A 143 -4.73 24.43 5.14
N LEU A 144 -3.76 25.03 4.45
CA LEU A 144 -2.37 25.03 4.86
C LEU A 144 -2.15 25.48 6.32
N ASP A 145 -2.82 26.56 6.76
CA ASP A 145 -2.67 27.04 8.15
C ASP A 145 -3.24 26.07 9.16
N LEU A 146 -4.35 25.40 8.83
CA LEU A 146 -4.90 24.34 9.64
C LEU A 146 -3.95 23.15 9.73
N LEU A 147 -3.36 22.76 8.60
CA LEU A 147 -2.39 21.67 8.54
C LEU A 147 -1.12 21.98 9.33
N ARG A 148 -0.64 23.20 9.26
CA ARG A 148 0.46 23.66 10.12
C ARG A 148 0.15 23.51 11.60
N LYS A 149 -1.07 23.82 11.99
CA LYS A 149 -1.51 23.73 13.39
C LYS A 149 -1.76 22.30 13.86
N GLU A 150 -2.33 21.45 13.02
CA GLU A 150 -2.83 20.12 13.44
C GLU A 150 -1.98 18.95 12.91
N LEU A 151 -1.37 19.07 11.74
CA LEU A 151 -0.59 18.00 11.13
C LEU A 151 0.90 18.09 11.49
N LEU A 152 1.53 19.27 11.45
CA LEU A 152 2.95 19.40 11.76
C LEU A 152 3.32 18.83 13.13
N PRO A 153 2.60 19.09 14.24
CA PRO A 153 2.92 18.46 15.52
C PRO A 153 2.95 16.93 15.48
N LYS A 154 2.03 16.32 14.73
CA LYS A 154 2.01 14.86 14.55
C LYS A 154 3.22 14.38 13.74
N LEU A 155 3.62 15.13 12.72
CA LEU A 155 4.81 14.81 11.93
C LEU A 155 6.07 14.90 12.78
N PHE A 156 6.22 15.92 13.60
CA PHE A 156 7.34 16.02 14.53
C PHE A 156 7.36 14.88 15.55
N GLU A 157 6.21 14.43 16.04
CA GLU A 157 6.15 13.26 16.92
C GLU A 157 6.65 11.99 16.20
N LEU A 158 6.24 11.75 14.96
CA LEU A 158 6.70 10.60 14.17
C LEU A 158 8.21 10.71 13.84
N ILE A 159 8.69 11.90 13.49
CA ILE A 159 10.10 12.15 13.17
C ILE A 159 10.99 11.91 14.41
N ASN A 160 10.60 12.43 15.56
CA ASN A 160 11.34 12.21 16.81
C ASN A 160 11.35 10.74 17.21
N LEU A 161 10.21 10.05 17.06
CA LEU A 161 10.14 8.61 17.30
C LEU A 161 11.08 7.85 16.36
N ALA A 162 11.05 8.15 15.08
CA ALA A 162 11.89 7.51 14.06
C ALA A 162 13.39 7.76 14.31
N LYS A 163 13.77 9.00 14.67
CA LYS A 163 15.14 9.35 15.07
C LYS A 163 15.61 8.51 16.26
N ASN A 164 14.79 8.37 17.30
CA ASN A 164 15.10 7.56 18.48
C ASN A 164 15.25 6.08 18.16
N MET A 165 14.44 5.60 17.21
CA MET A 165 14.44 4.20 16.78
C MET A 165 15.43 3.91 15.63
N LYS A 166 16.17 4.91 15.15
CA LYS A 166 17.10 4.82 14.00
C LYS A 166 16.42 4.31 12.73
N VAL A 167 15.21 4.78 12.48
CA VAL A 167 14.42 4.50 11.28
C VAL A 167 14.38 5.77 10.43
N ASP A 168 14.73 5.68 9.16
CA ASP A 168 14.62 6.82 8.25
C ASP A 168 13.16 7.05 7.85
N ILE A 169 12.79 8.31 7.62
CA ILE A 169 11.47 8.68 7.08
C ILE A 169 11.62 9.12 5.64
N CYS A 170 10.75 8.59 4.79
CA CYS A 170 10.50 9.09 3.45
C CYS A 170 9.07 9.63 3.40
N PHE A 171 8.87 10.85 2.92
CA PHE A 171 7.54 11.33 2.58
C PHE A 171 7.20 10.90 1.17
N ASP A 172 6.11 10.16 1.05
CA ASP A 172 5.68 9.61 -0.23
C ASP A 172 5.11 10.72 -1.13
N ALA A 173 5.42 10.63 -2.41
CA ALA A 173 4.80 11.51 -3.41
C ALA A 173 3.39 10.99 -3.70
N GLU A 174 2.42 11.88 -3.51
CA GLU A 174 1.02 11.59 -3.78
C GLU A 174 0.59 12.24 -5.11
N GLU A 175 -0.67 12.62 -5.28
CA GLU A 175 -1.16 13.19 -6.53
C GLU A 175 -0.47 14.52 -6.89
N ALA A 176 -0.33 14.80 -8.18
CA ALA A 176 0.39 15.97 -8.68
C ALA A 176 -0.17 17.31 -8.18
N ASP A 177 -1.47 17.42 -7.94
CA ASP A 177 -2.13 18.60 -7.41
C ASP A 177 -1.79 18.87 -5.94
N ARG A 178 -1.32 17.86 -5.21
CA ARG A 178 -0.88 17.93 -3.81
C ARG A 178 0.62 18.17 -3.64
N LEU A 179 1.40 18.11 -4.72
CA LEU A 179 2.86 18.24 -4.65
C LEU A 179 3.30 19.53 -3.95
N ASN A 180 2.75 20.67 -4.34
CA ASN A 180 3.10 21.95 -3.71
C ASN A 180 2.77 21.97 -2.22
N LEU A 181 1.65 21.37 -1.81
CA LEU A 181 1.27 21.28 -0.41
C LEU A 181 2.27 20.45 0.39
N SER A 182 2.64 19.28 -0.15
CA SER A 182 3.65 18.40 0.46
C SER A 182 4.98 19.12 0.63
N LEU A 183 5.45 19.81 -0.41
CA LEU A 183 6.71 20.57 -0.37
C LEU A 183 6.69 21.69 0.66
N PHE A 184 5.57 22.41 0.83
CA PHE A 184 5.47 23.43 1.87
C PHE A 184 5.58 22.86 3.29
N LEU A 185 4.93 21.72 3.54
CA LEU A 185 5.00 21.08 4.86
C LEU A 185 6.38 20.49 5.13
N VAL A 186 7.02 19.91 4.12
CA VAL A 186 8.41 19.43 4.24
C VAL A 186 9.38 20.59 4.47
N ASP A 187 9.21 21.72 3.78
CA ASP A 187 10.02 22.93 4.02
C ASP A 187 9.83 23.47 5.44
N ASP A 188 8.60 23.49 5.96
CA ASP A 188 8.32 23.87 7.36
C ASP A 188 9.02 22.91 8.35
N ILE A 189 9.08 21.60 8.05
CA ILE A 189 9.80 20.61 8.87
C ILE A 189 11.30 20.87 8.82
N LEU A 190 11.88 21.07 7.65
CA LEU A 190 13.33 21.27 7.48
C LEU A 190 13.83 22.58 8.08
N LYS A 191 12.97 23.60 8.22
CA LYS A 191 13.28 24.87 8.88
C LYS A 191 13.15 24.82 10.40
N SER A 192 12.57 23.75 10.93
CA SER A 192 12.49 23.56 12.37
C SER A 192 13.75 22.85 12.89
N ASP A 193 14.18 23.17 14.09
CA ASP A 193 15.35 22.58 14.77
C ASP A 193 15.02 21.17 15.37
N VAL A 194 14.44 20.26 14.57
CA VAL A 194 14.06 18.91 15.02
C VAL A 194 15.19 17.89 14.83
#